data_bdae91b1ab3ba3dea18a925187450aae
#
_entry.id   bdae91b1ab3ba3dea18a925187450aae
#
_cell.length_a   1.000
_cell.length_b   1.000
_cell.length_c   1.000
_cell.angle_alpha   90.00
_cell.angle_beta   90.00
_cell.angle_gamma   90.00
#
_symmetry.space_group_name_H-M   'P 1'
#
loop_
_entity.id
_entity.type
_entity.pdbx_description
1 polymer ?
#
loop_
_entity_poly.entity_id
_entity_poly.type
_entity_poly.pdbx_seq_one_letter_code
_entity_poly.pdbx_strand_id
1 'polypeptide(L)'
;MKKILLFSDHREIFKTTNKITKGKYKLKWCTYDWLDDDKHFTPDVIIMYFNKKMIEKGTFEFIVRVKGMLGNTIPILALIENGTKQDIFSVLKAGVYDYLENVEDLQEYQKKIEEILLWVWYLKNMILKKVVMINEFIATFFC
;
A
#
# COMPACT_ATOMS: atom_id res chain seq x y z
N MET A 1 -12.55 -10.40 -3.91
CA MET A 1 -12.29 -8.96 -4.05
C MET A 1 -10.97 -8.58 -3.40
N LYS A 2 -10.17 -7.80 -4.08
CA LYS A 2 -8.95 -7.25 -3.49
C LYS A 2 -9.27 -6.31 -2.33
N LYS A 3 -8.39 -6.29 -1.34
CA LYS A 3 -8.60 -5.55 -0.10
C LYS A 3 -7.65 -4.36 0.00
N ILE A 4 -8.20 -3.21 0.32
CA ILE A 4 -7.44 -1.97 0.49
C ILE A 4 -7.61 -1.49 1.93
N LEU A 5 -6.50 -1.21 2.59
CA LEU A 5 -6.48 -0.61 3.91
C LEU A 5 -6.04 0.85 3.79
N LEU A 6 -6.90 1.77 4.19
CA LEU A 6 -6.61 3.20 4.15
C LEU A 6 -6.38 3.72 5.56
N PHE A 7 -5.22 4.32 5.78
CA PHE A 7 -4.91 5.08 6.99
C PHE A 7 -5.07 6.57 6.70
N SER A 8 -6.01 7.22 7.35
CA SER A 8 -6.25 8.65 7.21
C SER A 8 -7.01 9.19 8.41
N ASP A 9 -6.58 10.33 8.93
CA ASP A 9 -7.33 11.09 9.93
C ASP A 9 -8.34 12.05 9.29
N HIS A 10 -8.35 12.15 7.94
CA HIS A 10 -9.23 13.03 7.20
C HIS A 10 -10.34 12.25 6.50
N ARG A 11 -11.58 12.55 6.88
CA ARG A 11 -12.76 11.90 6.30
C ARG A 11 -12.90 12.13 4.81
N GLU A 12 -12.44 13.29 4.31
CA GLU A 12 -12.52 13.61 2.88
C GLU A 12 -11.68 12.65 2.03
N ILE A 13 -10.54 12.23 2.54
CA ILE A 13 -9.69 11.24 1.86
C ILE A 13 -10.40 9.89 1.80
N PHE A 14 -11.07 9.49 2.88
CA PHE A 14 -11.90 8.28 2.86
C PHE A 14 -13.03 8.38 1.83
N LYS A 15 -13.75 9.49 1.79
CA LYS A 15 -14.84 9.69 0.82
C LYS A 15 -14.34 9.59 -0.62
N THR A 16 -13.21 10.23 -0.92
CA THR A 16 -12.60 10.19 -2.24
C THR A 16 -12.18 8.76 -2.60
N THR A 17 -11.52 8.08 -1.69
CA THR A 17 -11.06 6.71 -1.90
C THR A 17 -12.23 5.75 -2.06
N ASN A 18 -13.26 5.90 -1.25
CA ASN A 18 -14.46 5.08 -1.34
C ASN A 18 -15.17 5.25 -2.69
N LYS A 19 -15.19 6.48 -3.20
CA LYS A 19 -15.82 6.78 -4.49
C LYS A 19 -15.16 6.00 -5.65
N ILE A 20 -13.86 5.90 -5.67
CA ILE A 20 -13.13 5.22 -6.75
C ILE A 20 -12.98 3.71 -6.54
N THR A 21 -13.20 3.22 -5.33
CA THR A 21 -13.02 1.80 -5.00
C THR A 21 -14.33 1.04 -4.85
N LYS A 22 -15.45 1.73 -4.66
CA LYS A 22 -16.77 1.14 -4.42
C LYS A 22 -17.16 0.17 -5.54
N GLY A 23 -17.53 -1.05 -5.15
CA GLY A 23 -17.92 -2.10 -6.09
C GLY A 23 -16.75 -2.84 -6.74
N LYS A 24 -15.51 -2.35 -6.61
CA LYS A 24 -14.32 -2.97 -7.20
C LYS A 24 -13.41 -3.60 -6.16
N TYR A 25 -13.28 -2.96 -5.00
CA TYR A 25 -12.37 -3.37 -3.94
C TYR A 25 -13.07 -3.30 -2.59
N LYS A 26 -12.59 -4.10 -1.65
CA LYS A 26 -13.04 -4.02 -0.26
C LYS A 26 -12.16 -3.00 0.46
N LEU A 27 -12.74 -1.87 0.84
CA LEU A 27 -12.02 -0.78 1.51
C LEU A 27 -12.28 -0.82 3.01
N LYS A 28 -11.21 -0.77 3.79
CA LYS A 28 -11.28 -0.55 5.24
C LYS A 28 -10.54 0.74 5.56
N TRP A 29 -11.22 1.63 6.29
CA TRP A 29 -10.66 2.90 6.71
C TRP A 29 -10.31 2.84 8.20
N CYS A 30 -9.07 3.26 8.52
CA CYS A 30 -8.57 3.32 9.87
C CYS A 30 -7.90 4.66 10.11
N THR A 31 -7.97 5.13 11.35
CA THR A 31 -7.13 6.23 11.80
C THR A 31 -5.78 5.68 12.27
N TYR A 32 -4.80 6.53 12.46
CA TYR A 32 -3.47 6.09 12.90
C TYR A 32 -3.46 5.52 14.33
N ASP A 33 -4.45 5.89 15.15
CA ASP A 33 -4.61 5.37 16.51
C ASP A 33 -4.96 3.88 16.55
N TRP A 34 -5.44 3.35 15.43
CA TRP A 34 -5.87 1.96 15.30
C TRP A 34 -4.73 0.96 15.16
N LEU A 35 -3.48 1.42 15.02
CA LEU A 35 -2.34 0.56 14.70
C LEU A 35 -2.15 -0.65 15.64
N ASP A 36 -2.75 -0.63 16.82
CA ASP A 36 -2.56 -1.68 17.82
C ASP A 36 -3.75 -2.66 17.96
N ASP A 37 -4.90 -2.42 17.29
CA ASP A 37 -6.15 -3.07 17.69
C ASP A 37 -6.65 -4.26 16.85
N ASP A 38 -6.30 -4.42 15.57
CA ASP A 38 -6.88 -5.51 14.79
C ASP A 38 -5.91 -6.13 13.80
N LYS A 39 -5.59 -7.37 14.04
CA LYS A 39 -4.63 -8.16 13.24
C LYS A 39 -5.31 -9.03 12.17
N HIS A 40 -6.63 -8.93 12.01
CA HIS A 40 -7.37 -9.88 11.17
C HIS A 40 -7.58 -9.46 9.71
N PHE A 41 -7.25 -8.21 9.37
CA PHE A 41 -7.40 -7.73 8.00
C PHE A 41 -6.05 -7.73 7.30
N THR A 42 -5.88 -8.62 6.31
CA THR A 42 -4.68 -8.66 5.49
C THR A 42 -4.95 -7.95 4.17
N PRO A 43 -4.48 -6.72 3.99
CA PRO A 43 -4.73 -5.98 2.77
C PRO A 43 -3.83 -6.44 1.62
N ASP A 44 -4.28 -6.21 0.40
CA ASP A 44 -3.46 -6.37 -0.81
C ASP A 44 -2.65 -5.11 -1.09
N VAL A 45 -3.17 -3.94 -0.70
CA VAL A 45 -2.46 -2.67 -0.77
C VAL A 45 -2.84 -1.81 0.44
N ILE A 46 -1.88 -1.03 0.91
CA ILE A 46 -2.08 -0.07 2.00
C ILE A 46 -1.95 1.34 1.42
N ILE A 47 -2.92 2.21 1.73
CA ILE A 47 -2.86 3.63 1.37
C ILE A 47 -2.68 4.41 2.66
N MET A 48 -1.67 5.27 2.73
CA MET A 48 -1.38 6.09 3.90
C MET A 48 -1.42 7.56 3.52
N TYR A 49 -2.31 8.31 4.15
CA TYR A 49 -2.41 9.75 3.94
C TYR A 49 -1.61 10.49 5.00
N PHE A 50 -0.73 11.37 4.54
CA PHE A 50 0.12 12.20 5.41
C PHE A 50 -0.20 13.67 5.18
N ASN A 51 -0.71 14.34 6.23
CA ASN A 51 -0.88 15.77 6.22
C ASN A 51 0.46 16.46 6.61
N LYS A 52 0.49 17.78 6.49
CA LYS A 52 1.70 18.55 6.78
C LYS A 52 2.23 18.34 8.21
N LYS A 53 1.33 18.26 9.19
CA LYS A 53 1.73 18.05 10.59
C LYS A 53 2.40 16.70 10.79
N MET A 54 1.90 15.67 10.14
CA MET A 54 2.48 14.33 10.20
C MET A 54 3.86 14.29 9.55
N ILE A 55 4.03 14.99 8.43
CA ILE A 55 5.30 15.09 7.73
C ILE A 55 6.34 15.76 8.63
N GLU A 56 5.97 16.85 9.32
CA GLU A 56 6.85 17.57 10.24
C GLU A 56 7.23 16.73 11.47
N LYS A 57 6.38 15.80 11.90
CA LYS A 57 6.61 14.94 13.08
C LYS A 57 7.35 13.64 12.79
N GLY A 58 7.72 13.39 11.53
CA GLY A 58 8.42 12.16 11.16
C GLY A 58 7.48 11.05 10.71
N THR A 59 6.99 11.14 9.48
CA THR A 59 6.07 10.20 8.85
C THR A 59 6.58 8.77 8.79
N PHE A 60 7.90 8.57 8.74
CA PHE A 60 8.48 7.24 8.56
C PHE A 60 8.28 6.33 9.77
N GLU A 61 8.04 6.85 10.96
CA GLU A 61 7.68 6.02 12.11
C GLU A 61 6.41 5.20 11.85
N PHE A 62 5.37 5.84 11.31
CA PHE A 62 4.13 5.16 10.98
C PHE A 62 4.34 4.10 9.90
N ILE A 63 5.14 4.41 8.89
CA ILE A 63 5.46 3.45 7.82
C ILE A 63 6.17 2.23 8.40
N VAL A 64 7.17 2.44 9.23
CA VAL A 64 7.91 1.35 9.88
C VAL A 64 7.00 0.51 10.77
N ARG A 65 6.11 1.13 11.54
CA ARG A 65 5.17 0.43 12.41
C ARG A 65 4.17 -0.40 11.60
N VAL A 66 3.62 0.15 10.55
CA VAL A 66 2.69 -0.57 9.67
C VAL A 66 3.37 -1.77 9.03
N LYS A 67 4.59 -1.61 8.54
CA LYS A 67 5.36 -2.72 7.99
C LYS A 67 5.70 -3.78 9.04
N GLY A 68 6.00 -3.36 10.25
CA GLY A 68 6.25 -4.29 11.35
C GLY A 68 5.03 -5.11 11.73
N MET A 69 3.83 -4.53 11.63
CA MET A 69 2.58 -5.20 11.98
C MET A 69 2.02 -6.06 10.85
N LEU A 70 2.05 -5.57 9.62
CA LEU A 70 1.37 -6.19 8.48
C LEU A 70 2.32 -6.90 7.52
N GLY A 71 3.62 -6.75 7.71
CA GLY A 71 4.63 -7.38 6.86
C GLY A 71 5.21 -6.45 5.81
N ASN A 72 6.41 -6.80 5.35
CA ASN A 72 7.18 -5.99 4.40
C ASN A 72 6.75 -6.17 2.93
N THR A 73 5.92 -7.17 2.65
CA THR A 73 5.57 -7.53 1.28
C THR A 73 4.35 -6.79 0.73
N ILE A 74 3.57 -6.15 1.62
CA ILE A 74 2.38 -5.43 1.20
C ILE A 74 2.78 -4.02 0.74
N PRO A 75 2.48 -3.63 -0.52
CA PRO A 75 2.86 -2.32 -1.02
C PRO A 75 2.08 -1.20 -0.35
N ILE A 76 2.76 -0.10 -0.10
CA ILE A 76 2.18 1.10 0.51
C ILE A 76 2.19 2.22 -0.54
N LEU A 77 1.02 2.81 -0.77
CA LEU A 77 0.88 4.05 -1.54
C LEU A 77 0.77 5.21 -0.56
N ALA A 78 1.72 6.13 -0.62
CA ALA A 78 1.71 7.32 0.23
C ALA A 78 1.01 8.47 -0.48
N LEU A 79 0.03 9.08 0.19
CA LEU A 79 -0.61 10.31 -0.26
C LEU A 79 0.01 11.46 0.54
N ILE A 80 0.84 12.27 -0.10
CA ILE A 80 1.60 13.34 0.54
C ILE A 80 1.13 14.68 0.00
N GLU A 81 0.23 15.32 0.73
CA GLU A 81 -0.30 16.61 0.33
C GLU A 81 0.74 17.70 0.55
N ASN A 82 1.10 18.41 -0.54
CA ASN A 82 2.06 19.51 -0.52
C ASN A 82 3.43 19.13 0.06
N GLY A 83 3.85 17.88 -0.13
CA GLY A 83 5.16 17.43 0.31
C GLY A 83 6.29 18.02 -0.54
N THR A 84 7.43 18.28 0.10
CA THR A 84 8.64 18.68 -0.60
C THR A 84 9.30 17.47 -1.26
N LYS A 85 10.28 17.71 -2.14
CA LYS A 85 11.08 16.61 -2.71
C LYS A 85 11.76 15.79 -1.63
N GLN A 86 12.20 16.45 -0.56
CA GLN A 86 12.82 15.78 0.59
C GLN A 86 11.84 14.88 1.33
N ASP A 87 10.59 15.33 1.50
CA ASP A 87 9.54 14.53 2.14
C ASP A 87 9.23 13.29 1.31
N ILE A 88 9.11 13.45 -0.01
CA ILE A 88 8.87 12.33 -0.92
C ILE A 88 10.01 11.33 -0.85
N PHE A 89 11.26 11.81 -0.89
CA PHE A 89 12.43 10.96 -0.76
C PHE A 89 12.42 10.19 0.56
N SER A 90 12.05 10.87 1.64
CA SER A 90 12.00 10.26 2.99
C SER A 90 10.99 9.12 3.08
N VAL A 91 9.80 9.29 2.51
CA VAL A 91 8.79 8.20 2.54
C VAL A 91 9.19 7.03 1.64
N LEU A 92 9.78 7.31 0.48
CA LEU A 92 10.30 6.25 -0.39
C LEU A 92 11.42 5.47 0.30
N LYS A 93 12.32 6.16 0.97
CA LYS A 93 13.40 5.55 1.74
C LYS A 93 12.86 4.72 2.90
N ALA A 94 11.77 5.14 3.52
CA ALA A 94 11.13 4.38 4.61
C ALA A 94 10.44 3.11 4.10
N GLY A 95 10.25 2.98 2.79
CA GLY A 95 9.79 1.75 2.17
C GLY A 95 8.40 1.79 1.56
N VAL A 96 7.84 2.97 1.27
CA VAL A 96 6.60 3.01 0.47
C VAL A 96 6.91 2.62 -0.97
N TYR A 97 5.94 2.03 -1.62
CA TYR A 97 6.09 1.57 -2.99
C TYR A 97 6.01 2.72 -3.99
N ASP A 98 5.08 3.64 -3.78
CA ASP A 98 4.85 4.78 -4.66
C ASP A 98 4.15 5.89 -3.88
N TYR A 99 3.96 7.05 -4.50
CA TYR A 99 3.34 8.20 -3.87
C TYR A 99 2.45 8.97 -4.83
N LEU A 100 1.54 9.77 -4.27
CA LEU A 100 0.75 10.79 -4.97
C LEU A 100 0.81 12.07 -4.15
N GLU A 101 0.90 13.21 -4.84
CA GLU A 101 0.96 14.52 -4.18
C GLU A 101 -0.43 15.07 -3.84
N ASN A 102 -1.46 14.59 -4.53
CA ASN A 102 -2.85 14.93 -4.22
C ASN A 102 -3.78 13.87 -4.79
N VAL A 103 -5.06 13.92 -4.40
CA VAL A 103 -6.09 12.99 -4.86
C VAL A 103 -7.18 13.69 -5.69
N GLU A 104 -6.89 14.88 -6.19
CA GLU A 104 -7.86 15.68 -6.96
C GLU A 104 -8.14 15.06 -8.33
N ASP A 105 -7.12 14.50 -8.97
CA ASP A 105 -7.29 13.73 -10.19
C ASP A 105 -7.67 12.30 -9.83
N LEU A 106 -8.96 12.01 -9.87
CA LEU A 106 -9.50 10.70 -9.51
C LEU A 106 -9.05 9.61 -10.46
N GLN A 107 -8.85 9.92 -11.73
CA GLN A 107 -8.36 8.94 -12.71
C GLN A 107 -6.92 8.53 -12.41
N GLU A 108 -6.07 9.49 -12.07
CA GLU A 108 -4.69 9.20 -11.69
C GLU A 108 -4.63 8.38 -10.41
N TYR A 109 -5.43 8.72 -9.42
CA TYR A 109 -5.49 7.98 -8.15
C TYR A 109 -5.96 6.54 -8.38
N GLN A 110 -7.03 6.36 -9.13
CA GLN A 110 -7.54 5.03 -9.46
C GLN A 110 -6.52 4.21 -10.24
N LYS A 111 -5.88 4.82 -11.23
CA LYS A 111 -4.84 4.18 -12.05
C LYS A 111 -3.65 3.72 -11.19
N LYS A 112 -3.23 4.53 -10.23
CA LYS A 112 -2.15 4.18 -9.30
C LYS A 112 -2.48 2.91 -8.51
N ILE A 113 -3.68 2.84 -7.97
CA ILE A 113 -4.13 1.65 -7.23
C ILE A 113 -4.14 0.42 -8.13
N GLU A 114 -4.70 0.55 -9.34
CA GLU A 114 -4.76 -0.55 -10.30
C GLU A 114 -3.37 -1.04 -10.71
N GLU A 115 -2.44 -0.13 -10.96
CA GLU A 115 -1.06 -0.48 -11.31
C GLU A 115 -0.35 -1.24 -10.19
N ILE A 116 -0.51 -0.80 -8.94
CA ILE A 116 0.09 -1.47 -7.79
C ILE A 116 -0.47 -2.87 -7.63
N LEU A 117 -1.78 -3.04 -7.73
CA LEU A 117 -2.42 -4.35 -7.61
C LEU A 117 -2.04 -5.29 -8.74
N LEU A 118 -1.93 -4.77 -9.95
CA LEU A 118 -1.48 -5.56 -11.10
C LEU A 118 -0.03 -6.02 -10.93
N TRP A 119 0.84 -5.14 -10.44
CA TRP A 119 2.24 -5.47 -10.18
C TRP A 119 2.38 -6.56 -9.11
N VAL A 120 1.61 -6.47 -8.03
CA VAL A 120 1.60 -7.49 -6.97
C VAL A 120 1.17 -8.84 -7.52
N TRP A 121 0.11 -8.85 -8.34
CA TRP A 121 -0.35 -10.08 -9.00
C TRP A 121 0.73 -10.68 -9.88
N TYR A 122 1.38 -9.83 -10.68
CA TYR A 122 2.46 -10.25 -11.58
C TYR A 122 3.63 -10.88 -10.81
N LEU A 123 4.06 -10.26 -9.73
CA LEU A 123 5.15 -10.77 -8.89
C LEU A 123 4.80 -12.13 -8.29
N LYS A 124 3.59 -12.30 -7.76
CA LYS A 124 3.13 -13.57 -7.21
C LYS A 124 3.17 -14.69 -8.27
N ASN A 125 2.73 -14.39 -9.48
CA ASN A 125 2.74 -15.37 -10.57
C ASN A 125 4.15 -15.71 -11.03
N MET A 126 5.06 -14.74 -11.08
CA MET A 126 6.46 -15.00 -11.37
C MET A 126 7.14 -15.90 -10.35
N ILE A 127 6.89 -15.67 -9.07
CA ILE A 127 7.42 -16.49 -7.99
C ILE A 127 6.89 -17.92 -8.11
N LEU A 128 5.60 -18.08 -8.38
CA LEU A 128 4.99 -19.39 -8.55
C LEU A 128 5.62 -20.17 -9.72
N LYS A 129 5.83 -19.50 -10.86
CA LYS A 129 6.50 -20.10 -12.02
C LYS A 129 7.91 -20.55 -11.68
N LYS A 130 8.68 -19.74 -10.96
CA LYS A 130 10.03 -20.11 -10.53
C LYS A 130 10.04 -21.31 -9.61
N VAL A 131 9.09 -21.39 -8.67
CA VAL A 131 8.96 -22.55 -7.77
C VAL A 131 8.63 -23.80 -8.55
N VAL A 132 7.71 -23.75 -9.51
CA VAL A 132 7.36 -24.89 -10.36
C VAL A 132 8.57 -25.34 -11.18
N MET A 133 9.32 -24.42 -11.78
CA MET A 133 10.52 -24.74 -12.53
C MET A 133 11.58 -25.43 -11.68
N ILE A 134 11.80 -24.96 -10.45
CA ILE A 134 12.75 -25.57 -9.52
C ILE A 134 12.30 -26.97 -9.15
N ASN A 135 11.03 -27.19 -8.87
CA ASN A 135 10.49 -28.50 -8.56
C ASN A 135 10.65 -29.47 -9.72
N GLU A 136 10.38 -29.04 -10.95
CA GLU A 136 10.59 -29.85 -12.14
C GLU A 136 12.08 -30.20 -12.34
N PHE A 137 12.95 -29.23 -12.11
CA PHE A 137 14.40 -29.45 -12.17
C PHE A 137 14.85 -30.51 -11.17
N ILE A 138 14.40 -30.38 -9.91
CA ILE A 138 14.72 -31.34 -8.86
C ILE A 138 14.18 -32.74 -9.22
N ALA A 139 12.97 -32.86 -9.70
CA ALA A 139 12.36 -34.11 -10.11
C ALA A 139 13.17 -34.78 -11.23
N THR A 140 13.70 -34.00 -12.19
CA THR A 140 14.50 -34.50 -13.30
C THR A 140 15.82 -35.07 -12.82
N PHE A 141 16.48 -34.47 -11.83
CA PHE A 141 17.82 -34.89 -11.39
C PHE A 141 17.84 -35.82 -10.18
N PHE A 142 16.78 -35.89 -9.39
CA PHE A 142 16.75 -36.67 -8.15
C PHE A 142 15.68 -37.76 -8.08
N CYS A 143 14.93 -37.93 -9.14
CA CYS A 143 14.01 -39.07 -9.33
C CYS A 143 14.48 -39.96 -10.50
#